data_af1a508d909c3cb8042aba8f14373993
#
_entry.id   af1a508d909c3cb8042aba8f14373993
#
_cell.length_a   1.000
_cell.length_b   1.000
_cell.length_c   1.000
_cell.angle_alpha   90.00
_cell.angle_beta   90.00
_cell.angle_gamma   90.00
#
_symmetry.space_group_name_H-M   'P 1'
#
loop_
_entity.id
_entity.type
_entity.pdbx_description
1 polymer ?
#
loop_
_entity_poly.entity_id
_entity_poly.type
_entity_poly.pdbx_seq_one_letter_code
_entity_poly.pdbx_strand_id
1 'polypeptide(L)'
;MRTFIFLMGFVALMSCGNKENQQGGNNIEAKLKELADLKKQQTEIGTKIAGVEAELLKLDPSRAIKAKLITTAELTPQGFQHYINLQGSIQSDNVSYVAPRNGMGGYVKNIYIKEGQIVKKGQLMIKLDDQVLKQSIEATKTQLAFAKNVYDRTKALWDQKIGTEVQLLSAKNNVEALESQIAVQEEQLKTYNVFADQSGIADIVNIKVGELFTGMSVTGPQIQIVNNSELKVKVDIPENYASKVRQGASVVIDVPALGKSFNSTISRLSQSINTSSRGFTAECRIPASANAKPNMGASVKILNHSNSKAIVVPVNIVQSDEKGKYVYVMVKGKDSKMTTHKKTVTVGELYGDEVEILSGLEVGDKLITQGYQNLYEGQLVEEKM
;
A
#
# COMPACT_ATOMS: atom_id res chain seq x y z
N MET A 1 41.06 -15.99 69.13
CA MET A 1 40.96 -17.38 68.65
C MET A 1 40.35 -17.39 67.26
N ARG A 2 41.09 -17.95 66.33
CA ARG A 2 40.81 -18.37 64.95
C ARG A 2 40.34 -17.32 63.90
N THR A 3 41.34 -16.76 63.28
CA THR A 3 41.47 -16.18 61.96
C THR A 3 40.89 -17.09 60.90
N PHE A 4 40.06 -16.53 59.99
CA PHE A 4 39.76 -17.09 58.67
C PHE A 4 40.09 -16.05 57.58
N ILE A 5 41.15 -16.32 56.85
CA ILE A 5 41.63 -15.57 55.71
C ILE A 5 40.77 -15.98 54.54
N PHE A 6 40.09 -15.02 53.87
CA PHE A 6 39.36 -15.21 52.61
C PHE A 6 40.26 -14.69 51.47
N LEU A 7 40.79 -15.61 50.70
CA LEU A 7 41.58 -15.38 49.50
C LEU A 7 40.66 -14.96 48.35
N MET A 8 40.75 -13.72 47.94
CA MET A 8 39.94 -13.14 46.83
C MET A 8 40.67 -13.45 45.51
N GLY A 9 40.20 -14.47 44.77
CA GLY A 9 40.67 -14.82 43.43
C GLY A 9 40.14 -13.80 42.43
N PHE A 10 41.07 -13.07 41.84
CA PHE A 10 40.86 -12.12 40.72
C PHE A 10 40.74 -12.94 39.43
N VAL A 11 39.52 -13.16 38.93
CA VAL A 11 39.25 -13.71 37.59
C VAL A 11 39.32 -12.58 36.60
N ALA A 12 40.38 -12.47 35.84
CA ALA A 12 40.54 -11.62 34.70
C ALA A 12 39.68 -12.20 33.54
N LEU A 13 38.50 -11.61 33.29
CA LEU A 13 37.76 -11.86 32.06
C LEU A 13 38.51 -11.18 30.89
N MET A 14 39.25 -11.97 30.13
CA MET A 14 39.74 -11.55 28.80
C MET A 14 38.51 -11.41 27.90
N SER A 15 38.15 -10.17 27.61
CA SER A 15 37.25 -9.76 26.54
C SER A 15 37.91 -10.08 25.21
N CYS A 16 37.52 -11.17 24.55
CA CYS A 16 37.80 -11.40 23.13
C CYS A 16 36.90 -10.40 22.34
N GLY A 17 37.46 -9.23 22.07
CA GLY A 17 36.90 -8.29 21.11
C GLY A 17 37.01 -8.90 19.70
N ASN A 18 35.86 -8.94 19.05
CA ASN A 18 35.64 -9.46 17.70
C ASN A 18 36.50 -8.65 16.67
N LYS A 19 37.65 -9.15 16.30
CA LYS A 19 38.54 -8.58 15.23
C LYS A 19 38.20 -9.06 13.81
N GLU A 20 37.13 -9.86 13.66
CA GLU A 20 36.79 -10.44 12.34
C GLU A 20 36.13 -9.48 11.33
N ASN A 21 35.58 -8.36 11.77
CA ASN A 21 34.90 -7.46 10.83
C ASN A 21 35.78 -6.38 10.16
N GLN A 22 37.01 -6.16 10.65
CA GLN A 22 37.91 -5.20 10.00
C GLN A 22 38.84 -5.87 8.93
N GLN A 23 39.08 -7.16 9.01
CA GLN A 23 39.87 -7.86 7.98
C GLN A 23 39.04 -8.15 6.71
N GLY A 24 37.72 -8.31 6.81
CA GLY A 24 36.84 -8.51 5.64
C GLY A 24 36.72 -7.27 4.75
N GLY A 25 36.64 -6.07 5.33
CA GLY A 25 36.54 -4.81 4.60
C GLY A 25 37.81 -4.49 3.78
N ASN A 26 38.98 -4.62 4.39
CA ASN A 26 40.27 -4.39 3.72
C ASN A 26 40.56 -5.41 2.58
N ASN A 27 40.04 -6.62 2.69
CA ASN A 27 40.21 -7.63 1.64
C ASN A 27 39.32 -7.38 0.42
N ILE A 28 38.09 -6.86 0.65
CA ILE A 28 37.17 -6.51 -0.44
C ILE A 28 37.70 -5.28 -1.19
N GLU A 29 38.17 -4.26 -0.48
CA GLU A 29 38.67 -3.03 -1.09
C GLU A 29 40.01 -3.29 -1.88
N ALA A 30 40.89 -4.12 -1.35
CA ALA A 30 42.06 -4.56 -2.05
C ALA A 30 41.75 -5.38 -3.32
N LYS A 31 40.75 -6.26 -3.26
CA LYS A 31 40.29 -7.03 -4.43
C LYS A 31 39.58 -6.18 -5.47
N LEU A 32 38.79 -5.16 -5.05
CA LEU A 32 38.18 -4.18 -5.97
C LEU A 32 39.26 -3.37 -6.70
N LYS A 33 40.33 -2.97 -6.01
CA LYS A 33 41.47 -2.25 -6.61
C LYS A 33 42.22 -3.13 -7.58
N GLU A 34 42.51 -4.38 -7.21
CA GLU A 34 43.13 -5.36 -8.11
C GLU A 34 42.30 -5.59 -9.37
N LEU A 35 40.97 -5.70 -9.23
CA LEU A 35 40.05 -5.84 -10.37
C LEU A 35 40.06 -4.60 -11.28
N ALA A 36 40.12 -3.40 -10.71
CA ALA A 36 40.21 -2.15 -11.46
C ALA A 36 41.53 -2.07 -12.24
N ASP A 37 42.66 -2.42 -11.61
CA ASP A 37 43.95 -2.45 -12.25
C ASP A 37 44.04 -3.49 -13.39
N LEU A 38 43.47 -4.68 -13.21
CA LEU A 38 43.37 -5.69 -14.26
C LEU A 38 42.52 -5.24 -15.45
N LYS A 39 41.39 -4.57 -15.20
CA LYS A 39 40.55 -3.98 -16.26
C LYS A 39 41.27 -2.86 -17.02
N LYS A 40 42.09 -2.06 -16.35
CA LYS A 40 42.89 -1.03 -16.96
C LYS A 40 43.94 -1.65 -17.87
N GLN A 41 44.69 -2.67 -17.39
CA GLN A 41 45.65 -3.42 -18.19
C GLN A 41 45.00 -4.07 -19.41
N GLN A 42 43.78 -4.63 -19.26
CA GLN A 42 43.04 -5.18 -20.39
C GLN A 42 42.74 -4.13 -21.46
N THR A 43 42.35 -2.91 -21.04
CA THR A 43 42.09 -1.79 -21.96
C THR A 43 43.38 -1.34 -22.68
N GLU A 44 44.51 -1.25 -21.95
CA GLU A 44 45.82 -0.88 -22.53
C GLU A 44 46.34 -1.94 -23.51
N ILE A 45 46.19 -3.23 -23.15
CA ILE A 45 46.54 -4.34 -24.04
C ILE A 45 45.65 -4.32 -25.30
N GLY A 46 44.36 -4.08 -25.15
CA GLY A 46 43.46 -3.95 -26.29
C GLY A 46 43.88 -2.84 -27.28
N THR A 47 44.25 -1.66 -26.77
CA THR A 47 44.76 -0.56 -27.60
C THR A 47 46.10 -0.90 -28.30
N LYS A 48 46.98 -1.61 -27.60
CA LYS A 48 48.25 -2.10 -28.21
C LYS A 48 48.01 -3.13 -29.31
N ILE A 49 47.06 -4.06 -29.08
CA ILE A 49 46.66 -5.05 -30.10
C ILE A 49 46.14 -4.34 -31.34
N ALA A 50 45.20 -3.37 -31.18
CA ALA A 50 44.67 -2.60 -32.29
C ALA A 50 45.75 -1.84 -33.08
N GLY A 51 46.75 -1.29 -32.39
CA GLY A 51 47.92 -0.65 -33.00
C GLY A 51 48.75 -1.61 -33.84
N VAL A 52 49.10 -2.77 -33.28
CA VAL A 52 49.90 -3.81 -33.97
C VAL A 52 49.13 -4.41 -35.14
N GLU A 53 47.84 -4.62 -35.02
CA GLU A 53 46.97 -5.10 -36.09
C GLU A 53 46.91 -4.09 -37.24
N ALA A 54 46.83 -2.79 -36.96
CA ALA A 54 46.84 -1.74 -37.95
C ALA A 54 48.20 -1.63 -38.69
N GLU A 55 49.31 -1.88 -38.00
CA GLU A 55 50.66 -1.96 -38.57
C GLU A 55 50.83 -3.20 -39.47
N LEU A 56 50.36 -4.37 -39.01
CA LEU A 56 50.38 -5.61 -39.77
C LEU A 56 49.59 -5.50 -41.08
N LEU A 57 48.46 -4.84 -41.08
CA LEU A 57 47.66 -4.57 -42.28
C LEU A 57 48.38 -3.68 -43.28
N LYS A 58 49.25 -2.76 -42.83
CA LYS A 58 50.09 -1.92 -43.72
C LYS A 58 51.25 -2.70 -44.31
N LEU A 59 51.82 -3.66 -43.55
CA LEU A 59 52.96 -4.47 -43.98
C LEU A 59 52.55 -5.64 -44.89
N ASP A 60 51.42 -6.27 -44.63
CA ASP A 60 50.91 -7.40 -45.40
C ASP A 60 49.37 -7.29 -45.58
N PRO A 61 48.88 -6.61 -46.61
CA PRO A 61 47.46 -6.49 -46.88
C PRO A 61 46.71 -7.80 -47.15
N SER A 62 47.45 -8.89 -47.44
CA SER A 62 46.87 -10.20 -47.71
C SER A 62 46.46 -10.97 -46.44
N ARG A 63 46.95 -10.57 -45.27
CA ARG A 63 46.54 -11.13 -43.98
C ARG A 63 45.23 -10.51 -43.57
N ALA A 64 44.13 -11.16 -43.94
CA ALA A 64 42.82 -10.79 -43.48
C ALA A 64 42.70 -10.97 -41.96
N ILE A 65 42.70 -9.89 -41.19
CA ILE A 65 42.29 -9.92 -39.79
C ILE A 65 40.81 -10.33 -39.80
N LYS A 66 40.50 -11.49 -39.17
CA LYS A 66 39.12 -11.95 -39.06
C LYS A 66 38.32 -10.96 -38.24
N ALA A 67 37.35 -10.31 -38.90
CA ALA A 67 36.39 -9.47 -38.19
C ALA A 67 35.63 -10.32 -37.15
N LYS A 68 35.38 -9.75 -36.01
CA LYS A 68 34.55 -10.40 -34.97
C LYS A 68 33.09 -10.29 -35.33
N LEU A 69 32.38 -11.41 -35.37
CA LEU A 69 30.93 -11.41 -35.62
C LEU A 69 30.17 -10.78 -34.45
N ILE A 70 29.31 -9.81 -34.77
CA ILE A 70 28.47 -9.09 -33.81
C ILE A 70 27.05 -9.01 -34.35
N THR A 71 26.10 -8.72 -33.45
CA THR A 71 24.75 -8.30 -33.83
C THR A 71 24.56 -6.85 -33.42
N THR A 72 23.97 -6.04 -34.31
CA THR A 72 23.68 -4.64 -34.02
C THR A 72 22.18 -4.38 -33.99
N ALA A 73 21.80 -3.32 -33.27
CA ALA A 73 20.46 -2.72 -33.36
C ALA A 73 20.60 -1.22 -33.57
N GLU A 74 19.82 -0.65 -34.48
CA GLU A 74 19.77 0.78 -34.66
C GLU A 74 18.95 1.43 -33.56
N LEU A 75 19.51 2.46 -32.92
CA LEU A 75 18.83 3.16 -31.83
C LEU A 75 17.73 4.06 -32.38
N THR A 76 16.53 3.78 -31.91
CA THR A 76 15.34 4.61 -32.19
C THR A 76 14.76 5.10 -30.88
N PRO A 77 14.18 6.31 -30.84
CA PRO A 77 13.48 6.79 -29.66
C PRO A 77 12.28 5.89 -29.37
N GLN A 78 12.15 5.47 -28.10
CA GLN A 78 11.00 4.68 -27.67
C GLN A 78 10.46 5.20 -26.34
N GLY A 79 9.21 4.81 -26.03
CA GLY A 79 8.61 5.16 -24.73
C GLY A 79 9.24 4.33 -23.62
N PHE A 80 9.76 5.01 -22.62
CA PHE A 80 10.26 4.38 -21.40
C PHE A 80 9.40 4.77 -20.21
N GLN A 81 8.98 3.78 -19.42
CA GLN A 81 8.19 3.97 -18.22
C GLN A 81 8.79 3.17 -17.07
N HIS A 82 9.07 3.85 -15.98
CA HIS A 82 9.55 3.20 -14.76
C HIS A 82 8.44 3.19 -13.72
N TYR A 83 8.21 2.01 -13.16
CA TYR A 83 7.20 1.78 -12.14
C TYR A 83 7.84 1.34 -10.83
N ILE A 84 7.30 1.87 -9.73
CA ILE A 84 7.56 1.37 -8.38
C ILE A 84 6.53 0.27 -8.12
N ASN A 85 6.98 -0.97 -7.95
CA ASN A 85 6.12 -2.12 -7.71
C ASN A 85 5.99 -2.39 -6.21
N LEU A 86 4.78 -2.29 -5.68
CA LEU A 86 4.48 -2.46 -4.26
C LEU A 86 3.28 -3.39 -4.06
N GLN A 87 3.20 -3.99 -2.87
CA GLN A 87 2.04 -4.78 -2.47
C GLN A 87 1.08 -3.93 -1.65
N GLY A 88 -0.20 -4.08 -1.91
CA GLY A 88 -1.27 -3.41 -1.19
C GLY A 88 -2.41 -4.36 -0.87
N SER A 89 -3.39 -3.88 -0.14
CA SER A 89 -4.61 -4.60 0.19
C SER A 89 -5.84 -3.78 -0.18
N ILE A 90 -6.87 -4.46 -0.66
CA ILE A 90 -8.16 -3.86 -0.94
C ILE A 90 -8.88 -3.63 0.38
N GLN A 91 -9.37 -2.41 0.60
CA GLN A 91 -10.12 -2.03 1.78
C GLN A 91 -11.44 -1.37 1.39
N SER A 92 -12.45 -1.53 2.23
CA SER A 92 -13.68 -0.75 2.19
C SER A 92 -13.62 0.27 3.32
N ASP A 93 -13.93 1.52 3.04
CA ASP A 93 -14.09 2.56 4.08
C ASP A 93 -15.42 2.42 4.82
N ASN A 94 -16.36 1.74 4.20
CA ASN A 94 -17.73 1.63 4.66
C ASN A 94 -17.97 0.26 5.35
N VAL A 95 -17.24 0.03 6.44
CA VAL A 95 -17.48 -1.09 7.35
C VAL A 95 -18.17 -0.54 8.59
N SER A 96 -19.35 -1.07 8.94
CA SER A 96 -20.09 -0.70 10.14
C SER A 96 -20.19 -1.89 11.08
N TYR A 97 -19.79 -1.66 12.32
CA TYR A 97 -20.01 -2.58 13.44
C TYR A 97 -21.28 -2.17 14.14
N VAL A 98 -22.29 -3.03 14.05
CA VAL A 98 -23.63 -2.72 14.58
C VAL A 98 -23.65 -2.92 16.09
N ALA A 99 -24.06 -1.87 16.80
CA ALA A 99 -24.20 -1.89 18.23
C ALA A 99 -25.60 -1.40 18.63
N PRO A 100 -26.12 -1.84 19.80
CA PRO A 100 -27.40 -1.35 20.32
C PRO A 100 -27.26 0.10 20.76
N ARG A 101 -28.24 0.94 20.42
CA ARG A 101 -28.21 2.40 20.72
C ARG A 101 -28.50 2.72 22.19
N ASN A 102 -28.97 1.74 22.98
CA ASN A 102 -29.19 1.92 24.43
C ASN A 102 -27.91 1.93 25.25
N GLY A 103 -26.75 1.61 24.66
CA GLY A 103 -25.44 1.60 25.32
C GLY A 103 -25.19 0.40 26.26
N MET A 104 -26.21 -0.35 26.66
CA MET A 104 -26.10 -1.47 27.60
C MET A 104 -26.32 -2.83 26.93
N GLY A 105 -26.90 -2.85 25.73
CA GLY A 105 -27.30 -4.08 25.06
C GLY A 105 -28.64 -4.64 25.56
N GLY A 106 -28.87 -5.90 25.22
CA GLY A 106 -30.05 -6.65 25.63
C GLY A 106 -30.11 -8.05 25.03
N TYR A 107 -30.96 -8.90 25.61
CA TYR A 107 -31.15 -10.25 25.08
C TYR A 107 -31.91 -10.21 23.75
N VAL A 108 -31.43 -10.99 22.78
CA VAL A 108 -32.03 -11.06 21.44
C VAL A 108 -33.35 -11.80 21.47
N LYS A 109 -34.41 -11.14 21.06
CA LYS A 109 -35.75 -11.73 20.92
C LYS A 109 -35.97 -12.30 19.51
N ASN A 110 -35.57 -11.54 18.49
CA ASN A 110 -35.70 -11.95 17.09
C ASN A 110 -34.53 -11.41 16.27
N ILE A 111 -34.12 -12.19 15.26
CA ILE A 111 -33.13 -11.82 14.26
C ILE A 111 -33.82 -11.85 12.89
N TYR A 112 -33.72 -10.75 12.12
CA TYR A 112 -34.39 -10.57 10.82
C TYR A 112 -33.42 -10.59 9.65
N ILE A 113 -32.12 -10.82 9.90
CA ILE A 113 -31.08 -10.89 8.88
C ILE A 113 -30.34 -12.22 8.97
N LYS A 114 -29.65 -12.55 7.87
CA LYS A 114 -28.74 -13.70 7.77
C LYS A 114 -27.40 -13.24 7.24
N GLU A 115 -26.36 -13.96 7.57
CA GLU A 115 -25.01 -13.76 7.00
C GLU A 115 -25.06 -13.85 5.46
N GLY A 116 -24.36 -12.94 4.77
CA GLY A 116 -24.39 -12.80 3.33
C GLY A 116 -25.59 -12.04 2.76
N GLN A 117 -26.59 -11.64 3.57
CA GLN A 117 -27.77 -10.92 3.11
C GLN A 117 -27.46 -9.45 2.85
N ILE A 118 -28.01 -8.90 1.75
CA ILE A 118 -28.00 -7.48 1.47
C ILE A 118 -28.99 -6.78 2.40
N VAL A 119 -28.53 -5.77 3.11
CA VAL A 119 -29.32 -4.91 4.01
C VAL A 119 -29.34 -3.48 3.51
N LYS A 120 -30.46 -2.79 3.74
CA LYS A 120 -30.62 -1.35 3.43
C LYS A 120 -30.50 -0.53 4.70
N LYS A 121 -29.98 0.69 4.59
CA LYS A 121 -29.97 1.66 5.69
C LYS A 121 -31.39 1.82 6.27
N GLY A 122 -31.52 1.72 7.58
CA GLY A 122 -32.80 1.79 8.28
C GLY A 122 -33.56 0.45 8.33
N GLN A 123 -33.04 -0.63 7.77
CA GLN A 123 -33.68 -1.95 7.88
C GLN A 123 -33.52 -2.49 9.31
N LEU A 124 -34.63 -3.00 9.87
CA LEU A 124 -34.61 -3.68 11.17
C LEU A 124 -33.83 -5.01 11.05
N MET A 125 -32.83 -5.18 11.90
CA MET A 125 -31.97 -6.35 11.91
C MET A 125 -32.20 -7.25 13.11
N ILE A 126 -32.25 -6.66 14.30
CA ILE A 126 -32.47 -7.38 15.56
C ILE A 126 -33.55 -6.66 16.37
N LYS A 127 -34.34 -7.44 17.06
CA LYS A 127 -35.22 -6.98 18.12
C LYS A 127 -34.72 -7.54 19.44
N LEU A 128 -34.43 -6.67 20.40
CA LEU A 128 -34.07 -7.02 21.75
C LEU A 128 -35.36 -7.23 22.60
N ASP A 129 -35.22 -7.91 23.71
CA ASP A 129 -36.33 -8.11 24.63
C ASP A 129 -36.66 -6.79 25.35
N ASP A 130 -37.85 -6.29 25.07
CA ASP A 130 -38.38 -5.01 25.52
C ASP A 130 -39.55 -5.14 26.55
N GLN A 131 -39.78 -6.36 27.02
CA GLN A 131 -40.97 -6.68 27.81
C GLN A 131 -41.03 -5.90 29.15
N VAL A 132 -39.90 -5.83 29.86
CA VAL A 132 -39.82 -5.12 31.16
C VAL A 132 -40.08 -3.63 30.95
N LEU A 133 -39.50 -3.02 29.89
CA LEU A 133 -39.70 -1.61 29.62
C LEU A 133 -41.15 -1.30 29.21
N LYS A 134 -41.78 -2.17 28.42
CA LYS A 134 -43.23 -2.03 28.08
C LYS A 134 -44.13 -2.09 29.29
N GLN A 135 -43.86 -3.01 30.24
CA GLN A 135 -44.62 -3.06 31.49
C GLN A 135 -44.42 -1.81 32.33
N SER A 136 -43.19 -1.26 32.37
CA SER A 136 -42.91 0.01 33.04
C SER A 136 -43.69 1.18 32.41
N ILE A 137 -43.76 1.25 31.08
CA ILE A 137 -44.54 2.26 30.34
C ILE A 137 -46.02 2.13 30.70
N GLU A 138 -46.58 0.93 30.71
CA GLU A 138 -47.99 0.70 31.06
C GLU A 138 -48.31 1.09 32.52
N ALA A 139 -47.38 0.82 33.45
CA ALA A 139 -47.51 1.28 34.84
C ALA A 139 -47.52 2.82 34.92
N THR A 140 -46.62 3.51 34.19
CA THR A 140 -46.57 4.99 34.14
C THR A 140 -47.83 5.56 33.47
N LYS A 141 -48.36 4.92 32.42
CA LYS A 141 -49.65 5.32 31.79
C LYS A 141 -50.82 5.22 32.76
N THR A 142 -50.84 4.18 33.61
CA THR A 142 -51.85 4.03 34.65
C THR A 142 -51.77 5.19 35.65
N GLN A 143 -50.56 5.58 36.06
CA GLN A 143 -50.37 6.74 36.93
C GLN A 143 -50.80 8.04 36.26
N LEU A 144 -50.47 8.21 34.96
CA LEU A 144 -50.91 9.35 34.18
C LEU A 144 -52.45 9.46 34.09
N ALA A 145 -53.14 8.33 33.86
CA ALA A 145 -54.61 8.31 33.83
C ALA A 145 -55.22 8.77 35.17
N PHE A 146 -54.66 8.35 36.31
CA PHE A 146 -55.05 8.82 37.62
C PHE A 146 -54.74 10.32 37.78
N ALA A 147 -53.54 10.78 37.44
CA ALA A 147 -53.17 12.21 37.53
C ALA A 147 -54.06 13.11 36.69
N LYS A 148 -54.43 12.68 35.46
CA LYS A 148 -55.40 13.38 34.61
C LYS A 148 -56.76 13.50 35.27
N ASN A 149 -57.28 12.43 35.88
CA ASN A 149 -58.56 12.47 36.60
C ASN A 149 -58.52 13.45 37.77
N VAL A 150 -57.41 13.49 38.52
CA VAL A 150 -57.21 14.46 39.60
C VAL A 150 -57.17 15.87 39.09
N TYR A 151 -56.43 16.12 38.01
CA TYR A 151 -56.35 17.43 37.36
C TYR A 151 -57.74 17.91 36.87
N ASP A 152 -58.47 17.05 36.17
CA ASP A 152 -59.77 17.39 35.61
C ASP A 152 -60.80 17.76 36.73
N ARG A 153 -60.75 17.00 37.85
CA ARG A 153 -61.59 17.33 39.01
C ARG A 153 -61.20 18.63 39.68
N THR A 154 -59.84 18.84 39.86
CA THR A 154 -59.34 20.07 40.47
C THR A 154 -59.67 21.28 39.59
N LYS A 155 -59.59 21.14 38.26
CA LYS A 155 -59.92 22.16 37.29
C LYS A 155 -61.40 22.47 37.35
N ALA A 156 -62.29 21.47 37.39
CA ALA A 156 -63.74 21.66 37.52
C ALA A 156 -64.14 22.40 38.84
N LEU A 157 -63.45 22.14 39.96
CA LEU A 157 -63.60 22.88 41.19
C LEU A 157 -63.11 24.32 41.09
N TRP A 158 -61.96 24.54 40.49
CA TRP A 158 -61.39 25.86 40.26
C TRP A 158 -62.30 26.72 39.37
N ASP A 159 -62.87 26.16 38.32
CA ASP A 159 -63.78 26.84 37.43
C ASP A 159 -65.06 27.31 38.19
N GLN A 160 -65.40 26.61 39.30
CA GLN A 160 -66.50 27.00 40.26
C GLN A 160 -65.99 27.94 41.37
N LYS A 161 -64.70 28.43 41.26
CA LYS A 161 -64.04 29.27 42.27
C LYS A 161 -63.82 28.57 43.63
N ILE A 162 -63.68 27.25 43.62
CA ILE A 162 -63.40 26.42 44.81
C ILE A 162 -61.98 25.92 44.70
N GLY A 163 -61.13 26.17 45.69
CA GLY A 163 -59.74 25.73 45.77
C GLY A 163 -58.77 26.87 45.50
N THR A 164 -57.45 26.50 45.36
CA THR A 164 -56.39 27.48 45.14
C THR A 164 -55.75 27.24 43.74
N GLU A 165 -55.23 28.30 43.15
CA GLU A 165 -54.45 28.22 41.88
C GLU A 165 -53.25 27.29 41.99
N VAL A 166 -52.60 27.28 43.15
CA VAL A 166 -51.45 26.41 43.42
C VAL A 166 -51.85 24.93 43.33
N GLN A 167 -53.04 24.53 43.79
CA GLN A 167 -53.54 23.15 43.70
C GLN A 167 -53.76 22.76 42.24
N LEU A 168 -54.39 23.65 41.43
CA LEU A 168 -54.61 23.42 40.02
C LEU A 168 -53.26 23.28 39.27
N LEU A 169 -52.32 24.21 39.50
CA LEU A 169 -50.99 24.20 38.87
C LEU A 169 -50.18 22.96 39.27
N SER A 170 -50.28 22.55 40.55
CA SER A 170 -49.60 21.31 41.02
C SER A 170 -50.14 20.07 40.30
N ALA A 171 -51.46 19.93 40.19
CA ALA A 171 -52.09 18.83 39.50
C ALA A 171 -51.72 18.80 38.01
N LYS A 172 -51.69 20.00 37.36
CA LYS A 172 -51.24 20.14 35.96
C LYS A 172 -49.78 19.71 35.78
N ASN A 173 -48.89 20.23 36.63
CA ASN A 173 -47.48 19.89 36.57
C ASN A 173 -47.23 18.37 36.73
N ASN A 174 -48.03 17.69 37.59
CA ASN A 174 -47.91 16.25 37.74
C ASN A 174 -48.28 15.48 36.46
N VAL A 175 -49.33 15.92 35.74
CA VAL A 175 -49.73 15.37 34.44
C VAL A 175 -48.58 15.57 33.44
N GLU A 176 -48.07 16.79 33.29
CA GLU A 176 -47.01 17.13 32.35
C GLU A 176 -45.69 16.35 32.65
N ALA A 177 -45.37 16.15 33.93
CA ALA A 177 -44.21 15.35 34.35
C ALA A 177 -44.34 13.87 33.94
N LEU A 178 -45.53 13.27 34.13
CA LEU A 178 -45.77 11.87 33.75
C LEU A 178 -45.82 11.70 32.20
N GLU A 179 -46.38 12.66 31.49
CA GLU A 179 -46.33 12.66 30.02
C GLU A 179 -44.89 12.72 29.49
N SER A 180 -44.06 13.59 30.06
CA SER A 180 -42.66 13.69 29.75
C SER A 180 -41.92 12.41 30.07
N GLN A 181 -42.23 11.77 31.20
CA GLN A 181 -41.62 10.49 31.58
C GLN A 181 -41.97 9.37 30.59
N ILE A 182 -43.25 9.28 30.16
CA ILE A 182 -43.67 8.31 29.13
C ILE A 182 -42.94 8.58 27.81
N ALA A 183 -42.80 9.83 27.37
CA ALA A 183 -42.10 10.17 26.14
C ALA A 183 -40.67 9.71 26.18
N VAL A 184 -39.95 9.91 27.29
CA VAL A 184 -38.55 9.39 27.48
C VAL A 184 -38.53 7.87 27.40
N GLN A 185 -39.45 7.16 28.08
CA GLN A 185 -39.49 5.71 28.05
C GLN A 185 -39.83 5.16 26.66
N GLU A 186 -40.70 5.83 25.88
CA GLU A 186 -41.04 5.45 24.51
C GLU A 186 -39.86 5.66 23.56
N GLU A 187 -39.06 6.73 23.72
CA GLU A 187 -37.79 6.88 22.97
C GLU A 187 -36.80 5.79 23.36
N GLN A 188 -36.67 5.44 24.63
CA GLN A 188 -35.85 4.33 25.07
C GLN A 188 -36.32 3.00 24.46
N LEU A 189 -37.65 2.77 24.34
CA LEU A 189 -38.20 1.56 23.73
C LEU A 189 -37.80 1.42 22.25
N LYS A 190 -37.64 2.53 21.51
CA LYS A 190 -37.19 2.52 20.13
C LYS A 190 -35.76 1.97 20.01
N THR A 191 -34.92 2.18 21.02
CA THR A 191 -33.53 1.71 21.02
C THR A 191 -33.38 0.18 21.13
N TYR A 192 -34.46 -0.52 21.51
CA TYR A 192 -34.52 -1.99 21.53
C TYR A 192 -34.70 -2.60 20.12
N ASN A 193 -34.98 -1.79 19.12
CA ASN A 193 -34.96 -2.18 17.72
C ASN A 193 -33.63 -1.73 17.12
N VAL A 194 -32.82 -2.67 16.68
CA VAL A 194 -31.51 -2.41 16.10
C VAL A 194 -31.64 -2.36 14.58
N PHE A 195 -31.33 -1.20 14.01
CA PHE A 195 -31.43 -0.94 12.59
C PHE A 195 -30.05 -0.85 11.95
N ALA A 196 -29.97 -1.14 10.65
CA ALA A 196 -28.77 -0.94 9.86
C ALA A 196 -28.47 0.56 9.69
N ASP A 197 -27.28 0.98 10.07
CA ASP A 197 -26.83 2.38 9.94
C ASP A 197 -26.43 2.73 8.50
N GLN A 198 -26.09 1.73 7.70
CA GLN A 198 -25.74 1.86 6.29
C GLN A 198 -26.27 0.70 5.46
N SER A 199 -26.33 0.88 4.14
CA SER A 199 -26.62 -0.20 3.20
C SER A 199 -25.34 -0.99 2.92
N GLY A 200 -25.47 -2.32 2.76
CA GLY A 200 -24.32 -3.19 2.50
C GLY A 200 -24.70 -4.66 2.59
N ILE A 201 -23.71 -5.51 2.80
CA ILE A 201 -23.86 -6.95 3.02
C ILE A 201 -23.60 -7.22 4.51
N ALA A 202 -24.48 -7.97 5.16
CA ALA A 202 -24.24 -8.48 6.50
C ALA A 202 -23.15 -9.58 6.43
N ASP A 203 -21.90 -9.18 6.59
CA ASP A 203 -20.71 -10.03 6.42
C ASP A 203 -20.54 -10.98 7.61
N ILE A 204 -20.84 -10.48 8.82
CA ILE A 204 -20.81 -11.26 10.05
C ILE A 204 -22.17 -11.15 10.73
N VAL A 205 -22.75 -12.27 11.11
CA VAL A 205 -23.93 -12.35 11.97
C VAL A 205 -23.69 -13.46 13.01
N ASN A 206 -22.88 -13.14 14.01
CA ASN A 206 -22.46 -14.06 15.06
C ASN A 206 -23.23 -13.80 16.35
N ILE A 207 -24.54 -13.98 16.29
CA ILE A 207 -25.47 -13.82 17.43
C ILE A 207 -26.70 -14.73 17.23
N LYS A 208 -27.23 -15.29 18.31
CA LYS A 208 -28.42 -16.13 18.29
C LYS A 208 -29.52 -15.55 19.18
N VAL A 209 -30.75 -16.00 18.94
CA VAL A 209 -31.89 -15.69 19.78
C VAL A 209 -31.62 -16.19 21.21
N GLY A 210 -31.87 -15.33 22.20
CA GLY A 210 -31.60 -15.58 23.61
C GLY A 210 -30.21 -15.19 24.10
N GLU A 211 -29.28 -14.83 23.20
CA GLU A 211 -27.95 -14.33 23.58
C GLU A 211 -27.97 -12.82 23.85
N LEU A 212 -26.99 -12.36 24.60
CA LEU A 212 -26.79 -10.94 24.90
C LEU A 212 -26.14 -10.23 23.71
N PHE A 213 -26.81 -9.25 23.16
CA PHE A 213 -26.30 -8.38 22.10
C PHE A 213 -25.73 -7.10 22.69
N THR A 214 -24.43 -6.89 22.56
CA THR A 214 -23.70 -5.69 23.00
C THR A 214 -22.99 -4.98 21.83
N GLY A 215 -23.04 -5.59 20.61
CA GLY A 215 -22.34 -5.16 19.41
C GLY A 215 -20.96 -5.78 19.26
N MET A 216 -20.25 -5.99 20.37
CA MET A 216 -18.93 -6.65 20.40
C MET A 216 -18.93 -7.81 21.39
N SER A 217 -18.28 -8.90 21.03
CA SER A 217 -18.02 -10.05 21.90
C SER A 217 -16.51 -10.25 22.08
N VAL A 218 -16.13 -11.21 22.93
CA VAL A 218 -14.71 -11.57 23.13
C VAL A 218 -14.07 -12.07 21.82
N THR A 219 -14.86 -12.64 20.91
CA THR A 219 -14.42 -13.18 19.62
C THR A 219 -14.48 -12.17 18.48
N GLY A 220 -14.94 -10.95 18.73
CA GLY A 220 -15.06 -9.91 17.72
C GLY A 220 -16.47 -9.31 17.58
N PRO A 221 -16.78 -8.61 16.48
CA PRO A 221 -18.09 -8.01 16.26
C PRO A 221 -19.19 -9.09 16.15
N GLN A 222 -20.33 -8.81 16.78
CA GLN A 222 -21.49 -9.70 16.68
C GLN A 222 -22.23 -9.50 15.34
N ILE A 223 -22.27 -8.27 14.82
CA ILE A 223 -22.79 -7.97 13.48
C ILE A 223 -21.86 -6.97 12.81
N GLN A 224 -21.48 -7.29 11.57
CA GLN A 224 -20.70 -6.43 10.69
C GLN A 224 -21.41 -6.26 9.36
N ILE A 225 -21.55 -5.02 8.92
CA ILE A 225 -22.06 -4.68 7.58
C ILE A 225 -20.89 -4.12 6.77
N VAL A 226 -20.66 -4.69 5.60
CA VAL A 226 -19.63 -4.23 4.66
C VAL A 226 -20.29 -3.69 3.41
N ASN A 227 -19.93 -2.47 3.03
CA ASN A 227 -20.39 -1.89 1.77
C ASN A 227 -19.25 -1.96 0.75
N ASN A 228 -19.45 -2.75 -0.30
CA ASN A 228 -18.48 -2.95 -1.38
C ASN A 228 -18.65 -1.97 -2.55
N SER A 229 -19.50 -0.95 -2.44
CA SER A 229 -19.71 0.04 -3.51
C SER A 229 -18.50 0.94 -3.72
N GLU A 230 -17.73 1.18 -2.68
CA GLU A 230 -16.53 2.01 -2.71
C GLU A 230 -15.35 1.24 -2.12
N LEU A 231 -14.55 0.69 -3.00
CA LEU A 231 -13.33 -0.02 -2.64
C LEU A 231 -12.12 0.81 -3.02
N LYS A 232 -11.08 0.71 -2.20
CA LYS A 232 -9.78 1.30 -2.45
C LYS A 232 -8.67 0.28 -2.19
N VAL A 233 -7.55 0.43 -2.88
CA VAL A 233 -6.31 -0.24 -2.50
C VAL A 233 -5.54 0.68 -1.60
N LYS A 234 -5.15 0.17 -0.46
CA LYS A 234 -4.20 0.79 0.43
C LYS A 234 -2.84 0.15 0.23
N VAL A 235 -1.83 0.97 -0.02
CA VAL A 235 -0.44 0.54 -0.24
C VAL A 235 0.49 1.36 0.63
N ASP A 236 1.44 0.70 1.28
CA ASP A 236 2.46 1.36 2.07
C ASP A 236 3.71 1.55 1.21
N ILE A 237 4.13 2.81 1.09
CA ILE A 237 5.24 3.25 0.25
C ILE A 237 6.44 3.57 1.15
N PRO A 238 7.60 2.93 0.97
CA PRO A 238 8.81 3.25 1.73
C PRO A 238 9.23 4.71 1.58
N GLU A 239 9.82 5.30 2.63
CA GLU A 239 10.18 6.73 2.68
C GLU A 239 11.17 7.16 1.60
N ASN A 240 12.02 6.24 1.10
CA ASN A 240 12.97 6.52 0.01
C ASN A 240 12.28 6.91 -1.32
N TYR A 241 10.98 6.65 -1.46
CA TYR A 241 10.17 7.07 -2.60
C TYR A 241 9.39 8.36 -2.37
N ALA A 242 9.53 9.02 -1.21
CA ALA A 242 8.74 10.20 -0.84
C ALA A 242 8.87 11.36 -1.85
N SER A 243 10.07 11.54 -2.45
CA SER A 243 10.29 12.55 -3.49
C SER A 243 9.77 12.15 -4.88
N LYS A 244 9.56 10.84 -5.10
CA LYS A 244 9.23 10.26 -6.40
C LYS A 244 7.72 10.02 -6.58
N VAL A 245 6.95 9.90 -5.50
CA VAL A 245 5.50 9.61 -5.54
C VAL A 245 4.70 10.85 -5.17
N ARG A 246 3.67 11.16 -5.96
CA ARG A 246 2.80 12.33 -5.75
C ARG A 246 1.34 11.92 -5.84
N GLN A 247 0.46 12.65 -5.16
CA GLN A 247 -0.98 12.51 -5.34
C GLN A 247 -1.35 12.79 -6.81
N GLY A 248 -2.25 11.99 -7.38
CA GLY A 248 -2.62 12.04 -8.80
C GLY A 248 -1.70 11.21 -9.71
N ALA A 249 -0.60 10.63 -9.22
CA ALA A 249 0.24 9.74 -10.04
C ALA A 249 -0.57 8.56 -10.57
N SER A 250 -0.32 8.19 -11.81
CA SER A 250 -0.96 7.05 -12.47
C SER A 250 -0.48 5.75 -11.84
N VAL A 251 -1.42 4.84 -11.61
CA VAL A 251 -1.13 3.52 -11.06
C VAL A 251 -1.83 2.43 -11.85
N VAL A 252 -1.19 1.28 -11.97
CA VAL A 252 -1.80 0.04 -12.44
C VAL A 252 -1.96 -0.88 -11.25
N ILE A 253 -3.18 -1.31 -11.00
CA ILE A 253 -3.54 -2.19 -9.87
C ILE A 253 -3.83 -3.57 -10.45
N ASP A 254 -3.00 -4.54 -10.13
CA ASP A 254 -3.19 -5.94 -10.50
C ASP A 254 -3.77 -6.68 -9.29
N VAL A 255 -4.91 -7.34 -9.47
CA VAL A 255 -5.54 -8.19 -8.45
C VAL A 255 -5.44 -9.65 -8.90
N PRO A 256 -4.41 -10.40 -8.49
CA PRO A 256 -4.14 -11.74 -8.97
C PRO A 256 -5.30 -12.72 -8.72
N ALA A 257 -5.97 -12.58 -7.57
CA ALA A 257 -7.12 -13.42 -7.20
C ALA A 257 -8.31 -13.28 -8.17
N LEU A 258 -8.38 -12.18 -8.94
CA LEU A 258 -9.42 -11.93 -9.93
C LEU A 258 -8.92 -12.08 -11.37
N GLY A 259 -7.60 -12.21 -11.57
CA GLY A 259 -6.96 -12.18 -12.90
C GLY A 259 -7.21 -10.86 -13.65
N LYS A 260 -7.37 -9.75 -12.95
CA LYS A 260 -7.74 -8.45 -13.53
C LYS A 260 -6.76 -7.36 -13.14
N SER A 261 -6.55 -6.44 -14.09
CA SER A 261 -5.76 -5.22 -13.91
C SER A 261 -6.66 -3.99 -14.10
N PHE A 262 -6.44 -2.96 -13.28
CA PHE A 262 -7.20 -1.71 -13.32
C PHE A 262 -6.24 -0.52 -13.38
N ASN A 263 -6.50 0.40 -14.30
CA ASN A 263 -5.83 1.69 -14.30
C ASN A 263 -6.53 2.62 -13.31
N SER A 264 -5.75 3.29 -12.48
CA SER A 264 -6.25 4.21 -11.47
C SER A 264 -5.24 5.35 -11.25
N THR A 265 -5.50 6.15 -10.22
CA THR A 265 -4.58 7.19 -9.77
C THR A 265 -4.51 7.18 -8.24
N ILE A 266 -3.44 7.71 -7.69
CA ILE A 266 -3.34 7.93 -6.24
C ILE A 266 -4.35 9.02 -5.86
N SER A 267 -5.42 8.61 -5.19
CA SER A 267 -6.48 9.53 -4.74
C SER A 267 -6.10 10.28 -3.46
N ARG A 268 -5.36 9.62 -2.59
CA ARG A 268 -4.90 10.17 -1.30
C ARG A 268 -3.50 9.68 -0.99
N LEU A 269 -2.70 10.58 -0.42
CA LEU A 269 -1.36 10.28 0.07
C LEU A 269 -1.27 10.76 1.53
N SER A 270 -0.79 9.89 2.42
CA SER A 270 -0.59 10.27 3.83
C SER A 270 0.48 11.35 3.94
N GLN A 271 0.24 12.35 4.79
CA GLN A 271 1.20 13.42 5.07
C GLN A 271 2.22 13.02 6.15
N SER A 272 1.95 11.95 6.89
CA SER A 272 2.82 11.46 7.95
C SER A 272 3.46 10.12 7.57
N ILE A 273 4.69 9.95 8.02
CA ILE A 273 5.41 8.69 7.92
C ILE A 273 5.07 7.84 9.15
N ASN A 274 4.70 6.59 8.92
CA ASN A 274 4.53 5.62 10.00
C ASN A 274 5.91 5.18 10.49
N THR A 275 6.19 5.41 11.76
CA THR A 275 7.50 5.13 12.38
C THR A 275 7.83 3.64 12.43
N SER A 276 6.83 2.78 12.49
CA SER A 276 7.02 1.32 12.54
C SER A 276 7.35 0.72 11.17
N SER A 277 6.67 1.17 10.10
CA SER A 277 6.92 0.69 8.72
C SER A 277 7.93 1.53 7.95
N ARG A 278 8.36 2.68 8.49
CA ARG A 278 9.20 3.69 7.81
C ARG A 278 8.69 4.00 6.40
N GLY A 279 7.38 4.24 6.32
CA GLY A 279 6.71 4.48 5.06
C GLY A 279 5.47 5.35 5.24
N PHE A 280 4.89 5.75 4.15
CA PHE A 280 3.65 6.51 4.09
C PHE A 280 2.62 5.76 3.25
N THR A 281 1.36 5.96 3.55
CA THR A 281 0.28 5.21 2.91
C THR A 281 -0.29 6.00 1.72
N ALA A 282 -0.47 5.32 0.59
CA ALA A 282 -1.26 5.79 -0.53
C ALA A 282 -2.57 4.99 -0.67
N GLU A 283 -3.61 5.67 -1.12
CA GLU A 283 -4.91 5.08 -1.42
C GLU A 283 -5.24 5.29 -2.89
N CYS A 284 -5.63 4.22 -3.57
CA CYS A 284 -6.02 4.21 -4.96
C CYS A 284 -7.44 3.64 -5.08
N ARG A 285 -8.32 4.28 -5.84
CA ARG A 285 -9.69 3.80 -6.03
C ARG A 285 -9.72 2.60 -6.97
N ILE A 286 -10.62 1.65 -6.68
CA ILE A 286 -10.95 0.55 -7.58
C ILE A 286 -12.39 0.75 -8.07
N PRO A 287 -12.69 0.49 -9.37
CA PRO A 287 -14.06 0.56 -9.86
C PRO A 287 -14.94 -0.49 -9.18
N ALA A 288 -16.19 -0.13 -8.87
CA ALA A 288 -17.16 -1.04 -8.23
C ALA A 288 -17.43 -2.31 -9.06
N SER A 289 -17.26 -2.24 -10.39
CA SER A 289 -17.39 -3.37 -11.32
C SER A 289 -16.31 -4.45 -11.17
N ALA A 290 -15.30 -4.20 -10.33
CA ALA A 290 -14.21 -5.13 -10.11
C ALA A 290 -14.65 -6.46 -9.47
N ASN A 291 -15.78 -6.48 -8.74
CA ASN A 291 -16.23 -7.60 -7.89
C ASN A 291 -15.17 -8.03 -6.88
N ALA A 292 -14.34 -7.10 -6.46
CA ALA A 292 -13.31 -7.33 -5.47
C ALA A 292 -13.94 -7.40 -4.07
N LYS A 293 -13.26 -8.12 -3.17
CA LYS A 293 -13.66 -8.20 -1.77
C LYS A 293 -12.62 -7.49 -0.90
N PRO A 294 -13.01 -6.90 0.23
CA PRO A 294 -12.07 -6.39 1.22
C PRO A 294 -11.05 -7.46 1.62
N ASN A 295 -9.86 -7.02 1.99
CA ASN A 295 -8.71 -7.83 2.37
C ASN A 295 -8.07 -8.67 1.25
N MET A 296 -8.54 -8.58 0.00
CA MET A 296 -7.80 -9.16 -1.12
C MET A 296 -6.47 -8.41 -1.32
N GLY A 297 -5.40 -9.17 -1.60
CA GLY A 297 -4.11 -8.63 -1.98
C GLY A 297 -4.14 -8.04 -3.39
N ALA A 298 -3.42 -6.94 -3.59
CA ALA A 298 -3.25 -6.29 -4.88
C ALA A 298 -1.79 -5.88 -5.08
N SER A 299 -1.27 -6.02 -6.29
CA SER A 299 0.01 -5.43 -6.68
C SER A 299 -0.26 -4.06 -7.29
N VAL A 300 0.44 -3.04 -6.83
CA VAL A 300 0.28 -1.66 -7.26
C VAL A 300 1.57 -1.19 -7.93
N LYS A 301 1.49 -0.87 -9.21
CA LYS A 301 2.59 -0.32 -10.01
C LYS A 301 2.37 1.17 -10.15
N ILE A 302 3.19 1.96 -9.45
CA ILE A 302 3.10 3.43 -9.44
C ILE A 302 4.05 3.97 -10.49
N LEU A 303 3.53 4.71 -11.47
CA LEU A 303 4.35 5.39 -12.47
C LEU A 303 5.08 6.57 -11.82
N ASN A 304 6.42 6.47 -11.74
CA ASN A 304 7.24 7.55 -11.17
C ASN A 304 8.08 8.29 -12.21
N HIS A 305 8.39 7.66 -13.33
CA HIS A 305 9.12 8.30 -14.44
C HIS A 305 8.56 7.84 -15.78
N SER A 306 8.41 8.76 -16.71
CA SER A 306 7.96 8.48 -18.08
C SER A 306 8.64 9.43 -19.06
N ASN A 307 9.26 8.87 -20.10
CA ASN A 307 9.86 9.60 -21.18
C ASN A 307 9.41 8.98 -22.51
N SER A 308 8.69 9.72 -23.33
CA SER A 308 8.15 9.23 -24.60
C SER A 308 9.17 9.11 -25.72
N LYS A 309 10.36 9.70 -25.56
CA LYS A 309 11.44 9.73 -26.55
C LYS A 309 12.78 9.33 -25.92
N ALA A 310 12.77 8.33 -25.07
CA ALA A 310 13.98 7.83 -24.43
C ALA A 310 14.81 7.01 -25.40
N ILE A 311 16.14 7.05 -25.22
CA ILE A 311 17.02 6.04 -25.77
C ILE A 311 17.15 4.96 -24.70
N VAL A 312 16.69 3.75 -25.04
CA VAL A 312 16.63 2.62 -24.11
C VAL A 312 17.50 1.49 -24.64
N VAL A 313 18.30 0.92 -23.77
CA VAL A 313 19.20 -0.19 -24.12
C VAL A 313 19.06 -1.33 -23.11
N PRO A 314 19.31 -2.59 -23.54
CA PRO A 314 19.37 -3.70 -22.60
C PRO A 314 20.47 -3.48 -21.55
N VAL A 315 20.19 -3.76 -20.28
CA VAL A 315 21.15 -3.52 -19.17
C VAL A 315 22.42 -4.36 -19.30
N ASN A 316 22.32 -5.56 -19.89
CA ASN A 316 23.41 -6.51 -20.04
C ASN A 316 24.53 -6.04 -20.95
N ILE A 317 24.27 -5.09 -21.88
CA ILE A 317 25.29 -4.56 -22.80
C ILE A 317 26.02 -3.32 -22.23
N VAL A 318 25.50 -2.74 -21.16
CA VAL A 318 26.15 -1.62 -20.47
C VAL A 318 27.30 -2.14 -19.63
N GLN A 319 28.50 -1.76 -19.99
CA GLN A 319 29.74 -2.13 -19.27
C GLN A 319 30.22 -0.96 -18.42
N SER A 320 31.15 -1.23 -17.51
CA SER A 320 31.72 -0.22 -16.62
C SER A 320 33.22 -0.33 -16.58
N ASP A 321 33.92 0.81 -16.63
CA ASP A 321 35.35 0.93 -16.40
C ASP A 321 35.65 2.08 -15.41
N GLU A 322 36.94 2.47 -15.31
CA GLU A 322 37.38 3.59 -14.42
C GLU A 322 36.76 4.96 -14.84
N LYS A 323 36.40 5.13 -16.10
CA LYS A 323 35.85 6.37 -16.63
C LYS A 323 34.33 6.45 -16.53
N GLY A 324 33.68 5.35 -16.12
CA GLY A 324 32.22 5.25 -15.95
C GLY A 324 31.59 4.13 -16.76
N LYS A 325 30.30 4.30 -17.06
CA LYS A 325 29.54 3.33 -17.86
C LYS A 325 29.70 3.61 -19.34
N TYR A 326 29.75 2.55 -20.15
CA TYR A 326 29.93 2.65 -21.59
C TYR A 326 29.22 1.52 -22.32
N VAL A 327 29.02 1.73 -23.62
CA VAL A 327 28.54 0.72 -24.57
C VAL A 327 29.42 0.74 -25.81
N TYR A 328 29.37 -0.34 -26.60
CA TYR A 328 30.01 -0.38 -27.91
C TYR A 328 29.00 -0.09 -29.02
N VAL A 329 29.37 0.79 -29.94
CA VAL A 329 28.64 1.05 -31.19
C VAL A 329 29.51 0.65 -32.38
N MET A 330 28.88 0.24 -33.45
CA MET A 330 29.54 -0.02 -34.74
C MET A 330 29.62 1.27 -35.55
N VAL A 331 30.82 1.64 -35.95
CA VAL A 331 31.07 2.82 -36.77
C VAL A 331 31.86 2.44 -38.02
N LYS A 332 31.71 3.24 -39.09
CA LYS A 332 32.49 3.08 -40.31
C LYS A 332 33.87 3.71 -40.11
N GLY A 333 34.91 2.90 -40.12
CA GLY A 333 36.31 3.35 -40.03
C GLY A 333 36.82 4.02 -41.33
N LYS A 334 38.08 4.47 -41.28
CA LYS A 334 38.71 5.24 -42.42
C LYS A 334 38.79 4.44 -43.71
N ASP A 335 38.92 3.08 -43.63
CA ASP A 335 39.02 2.18 -44.78
C ASP A 335 37.67 1.59 -45.23
N SER A 336 36.59 2.22 -44.92
CA SER A 336 35.22 1.73 -45.14
C SER A 336 34.90 0.40 -44.44
N LYS A 337 35.76 -0.11 -43.57
CA LYS A 337 35.57 -1.29 -42.75
C LYS A 337 34.80 -0.89 -41.49
N MET A 338 33.97 -1.80 -40.99
CA MET A 338 33.23 -1.57 -39.75
C MET A 338 34.12 -1.84 -38.55
N THR A 339 34.12 -0.91 -37.59
CA THR A 339 34.91 -0.98 -36.36
C THR A 339 34.04 -0.67 -35.13
N THR A 340 34.49 -1.14 -34.00
CA THR A 340 33.87 -0.82 -32.69
C THR A 340 34.30 0.57 -32.24
N HIS A 341 33.36 1.30 -31.67
CA HIS A 341 33.64 2.55 -30.96
C HIS A 341 32.99 2.50 -29.57
N LYS A 342 33.80 2.81 -28.57
CA LYS A 342 33.36 2.86 -27.17
C LYS A 342 32.77 4.22 -26.85
N LYS A 343 31.46 4.29 -26.61
CA LYS A 343 30.76 5.51 -26.18
C LYS A 343 30.51 5.47 -24.69
N THR A 344 31.05 6.44 -23.96
CA THR A 344 30.72 6.65 -22.54
C THR A 344 29.28 7.15 -22.44
N VAL A 345 28.49 6.56 -21.53
CA VAL A 345 27.06 6.86 -21.38
C VAL A 345 26.70 7.25 -19.94
N THR A 346 25.76 8.16 -19.82
CA THR A 346 25.10 8.43 -18.54
C THR A 346 23.77 7.68 -18.53
N VAL A 347 23.62 6.77 -17.56
CA VAL A 347 22.40 5.98 -17.42
C VAL A 347 21.39 6.69 -16.52
N GLY A 348 20.12 6.52 -16.84
CA GLY A 348 18.97 6.97 -16.05
C GLY A 348 18.36 5.86 -15.20
N GLU A 349 17.05 5.78 -15.18
CA GLU A 349 16.30 4.76 -14.45
C GLU A 349 16.39 3.39 -15.14
N LEU A 350 16.37 2.34 -14.32
CA LEU A 350 16.36 0.95 -14.76
C LEU A 350 14.98 0.35 -14.50
N TYR A 351 14.38 -0.29 -15.51
CA TYR A 351 13.13 -1.01 -15.31
C TYR A 351 13.11 -2.32 -16.11
N GLY A 352 12.92 -3.43 -15.41
CA GLY A 352 13.08 -4.76 -16.00
C GLY A 352 14.51 -5.01 -16.47
N ASP A 353 14.66 -5.39 -17.74
CA ASP A 353 15.96 -5.65 -18.38
C ASP A 353 16.47 -4.45 -19.19
N GLU A 354 15.82 -3.31 -19.11
CA GLU A 354 16.10 -2.12 -19.89
C GLU A 354 16.55 -0.95 -19.01
N VAL A 355 17.46 -0.13 -19.54
CA VAL A 355 17.95 1.07 -18.90
C VAL A 355 17.86 2.26 -19.85
N GLU A 356 17.36 3.36 -19.33
CA GLU A 356 17.33 4.64 -20.06
C GLU A 356 18.74 5.23 -20.15
N ILE A 357 19.10 5.75 -21.32
CA ILE A 357 20.36 6.49 -21.50
C ILE A 357 20.03 7.97 -21.60
N LEU A 358 20.57 8.74 -20.66
CA LEU A 358 20.36 10.18 -20.57
C LEU A 358 21.29 10.96 -21.50
N SER A 359 22.50 10.46 -21.75
CA SER A 359 23.49 11.08 -22.63
C SER A 359 24.54 10.09 -23.10
N GLY A 360 25.22 10.40 -24.21
CA GLY A 360 26.31 9.62 -24.77
C GLY A 360 25.96 8.77 -25.99
N LEU A 361 24.66 8.63 -26.30
CA LEU A 361 24.18 7.95 -27.50
C LEU A 361 23.28 8.89 -28.30
N GLU A 362 23.24 8.69 -29.60
CA GLU A 362 22.41 9.44 -30.56
C GLU A 362 21.45 8.50 -31.30
N VAL A 363 20.35 9.06 -31.77
CA VAL A 363 19.40 8.34 -32.64
C VAL A 363 20.09 7.97 -33.93
N GLY A 364 19.98 6.71 -34.37
CA GLY A 364 20.67 6.18 -35.54
C GLY A 364 22.04 5.53 -35.24
N ASP A 365 22.55 5.62 -34.04
CA ASP A 365 23.73 4.82 -33.61
C ASP A 365 23.45 3.33 -33.77
N LYS A 366 24.38 2.58 -34.34
CA LYS A 366 24.33 1.12 -34.43
C LYS A 366 24.93 0.48 -33.18
N LEU A 367 24.07 0.19 -32.19
CA LEU A 367 24.44 -0.39 -30.91
C LEU A 367 24.78 -1.87 -31.07
N ILE A 368 25.88 -2.33 -30.50
CA ILE A 368 26.26 -3.75 -30.50
C ILE A 368 25.51 -4.46 -29.38
N THR A 369 24.58 -5.33 -29.73
CA THR A 369 23.71 -6.06 -28.78
C THR A 369 24.20 -7.46 -28.46
N GLN A 370 24.95 -8.10 -29.36
CA GLN A 370 25.56 -9.42 -29.11
C GLN A 370 27.02 -9.43 -29.60
N GLY A 371 27.83 -10.28 -29.00
CA GLY A 371 29.26 -10.38 -29.31
C GLY A 371 30.11 -9.27 -28.68
N TYR A 372 29.51 -8.41 -27.84
CA TYR A 372 30.18 -7.28 -27.18
C TYR A 372 31.23 -7.69 -26.14
N GLN A 373 31.20 -8.93 -25.68
CA GLN A 373 32.16 -9.43 -24.71
C GLN A 373 33.54 -9.46 -25.32
N ASN A 374 34.54 -8.93 -24.60
CA ASN A 374 35.95 -8.86 -25.04
C ASN A 374 36.21 -8.05 -26.33
N LEU A 375 35.32 -7.08 -26.61
CA LEU A 375 35.61 -6.07 -27.62
C LEU A 375 36.57 -5.01 -27.07
N TYR A 376 37.36 -4.43 -27.95
CA TYR A 376 38.23 -3.29 -27.66
C TYR A 376 37.99 -2.17 -28.68
N GLU A 377 38.41 -0.97 -28.35
CA GLU A 377 38.28 0.21 -29.19
C GLU A 377 38.98 0.02 -30.53
N GLY A 378 38.29 0.26 -31.66
CA GLY A 378 38.81 0.16 -33.02
C GLY A 378 38.89 -1.26 -33.57
N GLN A 379 38.40 -2.29 -32.87
CA GLN A 379 38.39 -3.67 -33.36
C GLN A 379 37.54 -3.84 -34.59
N LEU A 380 38.01 -4.56 -35.59
CA LEU A 380 37.24 -4.90 -36.80
C LEU A 380 36.08 -5.83 -36.45
N VAL A 381 34.89 -5.47 -36.93
CA VAL A 381 33.69 -6.23 -36.68
C VAL A 381 32.90 -6.42 -37.99
N GLU A 382 32.11 -7.49 -37.99
CA GLU A 382 31.22 -7.84 -39.08
C GLU A 382 29.85 -8.19 -38.51
N GLU A 383 28.78 -7.64 -39.14
CA GLU A 383 27.43 -7.90 -38.70
C GLU A 383 27.03 -9.32 -39.10
N LYS A 384 26.56 -10.10 -38.16
CA LYS A 384 26.00 -11.43 -38.41
C LYS A 384 24.66 -11.24 -39.14
N MET A 385 24.59 -11.69 -40.39
CA MET A 385 23.35 -11.74 -41.17
C MET A 385 22.34 -12.74 -40.52
#